data_b3e428bb84833c1cb6e33326234472f4
#
_entry.id   b3e428bb84833c1cb6e33326234472f4
#
_cell.length_a   1.000
_cell.length_b   1.000
_cell.length_c   1.000
_cell.angle_alpha   90.00
_cell.angle_beta   90.00
_cell.angle_gamma   90.00
#
_symmetry.space_group_name_H-M   'P 1'
#
loop_
_entity.id
_entity.type
_entity.pdbx_description
1 polymer ?
#
loop_
_entity_poly.entity_id
_entity_poly.type
_entity_poly.pdbx_seq_one_letter_code
_entity_poly.pdbx_strand_id
1 'polypeptide(L)'
;MTTQGKIRLGVPVVEMGQGIYTSLAMCVVEELEMTLDQVEHIETVFHTAFANPVLSYFTNDKLRIQMTGGSTSLMGWGAYYQEIGATAREMIINAAAYKWNEKPHFLKINGSKVVNQVTGATLSYGELSEQAGQISIPQKPKIKKISKFKVIGKPLKRWETLSKINGTASFGADLDLPGILYGTIKHSPILG
;
A
#
# COMPACT_ATOMS: atom_id res chain seq x y z
N MET A 1 9.62 -1.07 2.37
CA MET A 1 10.19 -2.15 1.53
C MET A 1 11.21 -2.91 2.34
N THR A 2 11.27 -4.24 2.16
CA THR A 2 12.23 -5.11 2.88
C THR A 2 13.57 -5.19 2.13
N THR A 3 14.62 -5.67 2.82
CA THR A 3 15.94 -5.95 2.21
C THR A 3 15.90 -7.04 1.14
N GLN A 4 14.81 -7.81 1.08
CA GLN A 4 14.53 -8.80 0.03
C GLN A 4 13.78 -8.21 -1.18
N GLY A 5 13.52 -6.89 -1.17
CA GLY A 5 12.78 -6.21 -2.24
C GLY A 5 11.27 -6.48 -2.23
N LYS A 6 10.71 -6.97 -1.12
CA LYS A 6 9.27 -7.16 -0.95
C LYS A 6 8.61 -5.95 -0.30
N ILE A 7 7.32 -5.77 -0.57
CA ILE A 7 6.51 -4.68 0.00
C ILE A 7 5.75 -5.21 1.23
N ARG A 8 5.83 -4.48 2.34
CA ARG A 8 4.90 -4.56 3.47
C ARG A 8 4.11 -3.26 3.49
N LEU A 9 2.80 -3.34 3.48
CA LEU A 9 1.90 -2.21 3.29
C LEU A 9 0.94 -2.08 4.46
N GLY A 10 1.04 -0.96 5.18
CA GLY A 10 0.02 -0.55 6.13
C GLY A 10 -1.09 0.20 5.40
N VAL A 11 -2.35 -0.09 5.70
CA VAL A 11 -3.51 0.56 5.08
C VAL A 11 -4.49 1.05 6.15
N PRO A 12 -5.12 2.22 5.97
CA PRO A 12 -6.02 2.81 6.96
C PRO A 12 -7.47 2.31 6.87
N VAL A 13 -7.69 1.21 6.17
CA VAL A 13 -9.01 0.65 5.88
C VAL A 13 -9.01 -0.85 6.06
N VAL A 14 -10.16 -1.43 6.39
CA VAL A 14 -10.32 -2.85 6.63
C VAL A 14 -10.78 -3.57 5.36
N GLU A 15 -10.19 -4.73 5.06
CA GLU A 15 -10.65 -5.65 4.02
C GLU A 15 -11.82 -6.49 4.57
N MET A 16 -12.98 -6.37 3.96
CA MET A 16 -14.18 -7.10 4.33
C MET A 16 -14.88 -7.78 3.12
N GLY A 17 -14.04 -8.09 2.11
CA GLY A 17 -14.49 -8.74 0.86
C GLY A 17 -14.61 -7.81 -0.33
N GLN A 18 -14.46 -6.48 -0.14
CA GLN A 18 -14.59 -5.50 -1.23
C GLN A 18 -13.32 -5.36 -2.09
N GLY A 19 -12.17 -5.94 -1.67
CA GLY A 19 -10.92 -5.94 -2.45
C GLY A 19 -10.07 -4.69 -2.28
N ILE A 20 -10.24 -3.94 -1.20
CA ILE A 20 -9.53 -2.68 -0.99
C ILE A 20 -8.02 -2.89 -0.78
N TYR A 21 -7.61 -3.99 -0.14
CA TYR A 21 -6.20 -4.32 0.04
C TYR A 21 -5.50 -4.45 -1.31
N THR A 22 -6.11 -5.21 -2.22
CA THR A 22 -5.59 -5.36 -3.58
C THR A 22 -5.57 -4.03 -4.32
N SER A 23 -6.64 -3.23 -4.23
CA SER A 23 -6.74 -1.96 -4.95
C SER A 23 -5.68 -0.95 -4.51
N LEU A 24 -5.44 -0.80 -3.21
CA LEU A 24 -4.40 0.10 -2.70
C LEU A 24 -3.00 -0.44 -3.01
N ALA A 25 -2.80 -1.76 -2.93
CA ALA A 25 -1.54 -2.38 -3.35
C ALA A 25 -1.27 -2.14 -4.84
N MET A 26 -2.29 -2.24 -5.71
CA MET A 26 -2.14 -1.91 -7.15
C MET A 26 -1.67 -0.48 -7.36
N CYS A 27 -2.15 0.49 -6.58
CA CYS A 27 -1.69 1.88 -6.67
C CYS A 27 -0.18 1.99 -6.38
N VAL A 28 0.31 1.29 -5.37
CA VAL A 28 1.73 1.32 -4.99
C VAL A 28 2.61 0.58 -6.00
N VAL A 29 2.25 -0.67 -6.35
CA VAL A 29 3.08 -1.48 -7.26
C VAL A 29 3.10 -0.91 -8.67
N GLU A 30 2.03 -0.24 -9.12
CA GLU A 30 2.01 0.49 -10.40
C GLU A 30 3.15 1.50 -10.47
N GLU A 31 3.27 2.33 -9.45
CA GLU A 31 4.28 3.39 -9.41
C GLU A 31 5.70 2.83 -9.26
N LEU A 32 5.86 1.74 -8.51
CA LEU A 32 7.13 1.07 -8.29
C LEU A 32 7.55 0.14 -9.45
N GLU A 33 6.72 -0.03 -10.48
CA GLU A 33 6.93 -1.02 -11.56
C GLU A 33 7.14 -2.45 -11.03
N MET A 34 6.40 -2.79 -10.00
CA MET A 34 6.37 -4.09 -9.35
C MET A 34 5.07 -4.82 -9.68
N THR A 35 4.94 -6.05 -9.17
CA THR A 35 3.75 -6.90 -9.31
C THR A 35 3.15 -7.21 -7.94
N LEU A 36 1.87 -7.64 -7.88
CA LEU A 36 1.19 -7.92 -6.62
C LEU A 36 1.79 -9.09 -5.82
N ASP A 37 2.42 -10.05 -6.48
CA ASP A 37 3.13 -11.16 -5.83
C ASP A 37 4.39 -10.73 -5.05
N GLN A 38 4.84 -9.50 -5.27
CA GLN A 38 5.92 -8.89 -4.50
C GLN A 38 5.42 -8.18 -3.23
N VAL A 39 4.10 -8.11 -3.03
CA VAL A 39 3.50 -7.63 -1.79
C VAL A 39 3.43 -8.80 -0.80
N GLU A 40 4.32 -8.79 0.16
CA GLU A 40 4.47 -9.85 1.16
C GLU A 40 3.37 -9.78 2.23
N HIS A 41 3.01 -8.57 2.64
CA HIS A 41 2.10 -8.35 3.74
C HIS A 41 1.28 -7.07 3.57
N ILE A 42 -0.01 -7.15 3.90
CA ILE A 42 -0.91 -6.00 4.01
C ILE A 42 -1.62 -6.09 5.34
N GLU A 43 -1.60 -5.01 6.10
CA GLU A 43 -2.28 -4.92 7.39
C GLU A 43 -3.04 -3.61 7.54
N THR A 44 -4.14 -3.64 8.29
CA THR A 44 -4.82 -2.41 8.69
C THR A 44 -4.06 -1.77 9.83
N VAL A 45 -3.70 -0.50 9.66
CA VAL A 45 -3.04 0.31 10.69
C VAL A 45 -4.01 1.34 11.26
N PHE A 46 -3.94 1.56 12.56
CA PHE A 46 -4.80 2.49 13.28
C PHE A 46 -3.99 3.67 13.82
N HIS A 47 -4.37 4.88 13.40
CA HIS A 47 -3.76 6.10 13.90
C HIS A 47 -4.67 7.29 13.63
N THR A 48 -4.66 8.29 14.50
CA THR A 48 -5.47 9.52 14.37
C THR A 48 -5.21 10.31 13.09
N ALA A 49 -4.01 10.18 12.50
CA ALA A 49 -3.68 10.78 11.21
C ALA A 49 -4.43 10.14 10.03
N PHE A 50 -5.03 8.96 10.21
CA PHE A 50 -5.74 8.23 9.16
C PHE A 50 -7.25 8.51 9.16
N ALA A 51 -7.65 9.74 9.49
CA ALA A 51 -9.01 10.18 9.28
C ALA A 51 -9.41 10.02 7.80
N ASN A 52 -10.63 9.50 7.56
CA ASN A 52 -11.12 9.28 6.22
C ASN A 52 -11.19 10.62 5.45
N PRO A 53 -10.43 10.80 4.35
CA PRO A 53 -10.32 12.10 3.68
C PRO A 53 -11.64 12.59 3.08
N VAL A 54 -12.51 11.65 2.66
CA VAL A 54 -13.80 11.97 2.07
C VAL A 54 -14.75 12.51 3.13
N LEU A 55 -14.79 11.88 4.31
CA LEU A 55 -15.60 12.38 5.43
C LEU A 55 -15.10 13.73 5.94
N SER A 56 -13.78 13.88 6.09
CA SER A 56 -13.18 15.16 6.47
C SER A 56 -13.58 16.26 5.50
N TYR A 57 -13.51 16.01 4.20
CA TYR A 57 -13.92 16.98 3.18
C TYR A 57 -15.42 17.34 3.27
N PHE A 58 -16.33 16.36 3.30
CA PHE A 58 -17.77 16.64 3.33
C PHE A 58 -18.28 17.23 4.63
N THR A 59 -17.55 17.05 5.72
CA THR A 59 -17.92 17.60 7.03
C THR A 59 -17.13 18.86 7.41
N ASN A 60 -16.34 19.42 6.50
CA ASN A 60 -15.43 20.53 6.77
C ASN A 60 -14.57 20.25 8.02
N ASP A 61 -13.94 19.08 8.05
CA ASP A 61 -13.11 18.57 9.14
C ASP A 61 -13.80 18.40 10.53
N LYS A 62 -15.13 18.51 10.58
CA LYS A 62 -15.86 18.28 11.83
C LYS A 62 -15.88 16.80 12.26
N LEU A 63 -15.79 15.88 11.29
CA LEU A 63 -15.77 14.44 11.55
C LEU A 63 -14.46 13.84 11.03
N ARG A 64 -13.46 13.79 11.89
CA ARG A 64 -12.14 13.24 11.61
C ARG A 64 -11.98 11.87 12.25
N ILE A 65 -12.55 10.86 11.62
CA ILE A 65 -12.48 9.47 12.10
C ILE A 65 -11.87 8.56 11.03
N GLN A 66 -11.14 7.57 11.47
CA GLN A 66 -10.72 6.46 10.61
C GLN A 66 -11.92 5.52 10.44
N MET A 67 -12.32 5.27 9.20
CA MET A 67 -13.52 4.51 8.91
C MET A 67 -13.41 3.79 7.57
N THR A 68 -13.99 2.59 7.52
CA THR A 68 -14.22 1.84 6.29
C THR A 68 -15.71 1.75 6.03
N GLY A 69 -16.21 2.38 4.97
CA GLY A 69 -17.63 2.40 4.63
C GLY A 69 -17.98 3.48 3.63
N GLY A 70 -19.24 3.52 3.19
CA GLY A 70 -19.76 4.53 2.27
C GLY A 70 -19.04 4.61 0.92
N SER A 71 -18.39 3.53 0.48
CA SER A 71 -17.58 3.47 -0.74
C SER A 71 -16.43 4.50 -0.79
N THR A 72 -16.00 5.00 0.36
CA THR A 72 -15.02 6.08 0.46
C THR A 72 -13.56 5.61 0.44
N SER A 73 -13.31 4.31 0.61
CA SER A 73 -11.94 3.80 0.81
C SER A 73 -11.02 4.10 -0.36
N LEU A 74 -11.34 3.65 -1.57
CA LEU A 74 -10.49 3.90 -2.74
C LEU A 74 -10.56 5.37 -3.19
N MET A 75 -11.75 5.98 -3.11
CA MET A 75 -11.96 7.39 -3.44
C MET A 75 -11.09 8.31 -2.58
N GLY A 76 -10.99 8.02 -1.29
CA GLY A 76 -10.22 8.82 -0.35
C GLY A 76 -8.72 8.51 -0.37
N TRP A 77 -8.35 7.24 -0.52
CA TRP A 77 -6.95 6.83 -0.33
C TRP A 77 -6.19 6.48 -1.61
N GLY A 78 -6.88 6.24 -2.73
CA GLY A 78 -6.22 5.79 -3.96
C GLY A 78 -5.12 6.72 -4.45
N ALA A 79 -5.37 8.03 -4.50
CA ALA A 79 -4.38 9.03 -4.91
C ALA A 79 -3.19 9.09 -3.94
N TYR A 80 -3.42 9.01 -2.64
CA TYR A 80 -2.35 8.97 -1.63
C TYR A 80 -1.45 7.74 -1.81
N TYR A 81 -2.03 6.57 -2.13
CA TYR A 81 -1.25 5.35 -2.35
C TYR A 81 -0.46 5.37 -3.66
N GLN A 82 -0.95 6.06 -4.69
CA GLN A 82 -0.13 6.36 -5.86
C GLN A 82 1.04 7.29 -5.50
N GLU A 83 0.78 8.33 -4.73
CA GLU A 83 1.83 9.25 -4.27
C GLU A 83 2.88 8.55 -3.40
N ILE A 84 2.46 7.67 -2.49
CA ILE A 84 3.37 6.82 -1.69
C ILE A 84 4.25 5.96 -2.60
N GLY A 85 3.66 5.30 -3.60
CA GLY A 85 4.41 4.50 -4.57
C GLY A 85 5.41 5.33 -5.38
N ALA A 86 4.99 6.50 -5.87
CA ALA A 86 5.85 7.42 -6.60
C ALA A 86 6.99 7.98 -5.74
N THR A 87 6.69 8.33 -4.49
CA THR A 87 7.68 8.75 -3.49
C THR A 87 8.74 7.67 -3.28
N ALA A 88 8.31 6.45 -3.01
CA ALA A 88 9.21 5.32 -2.79
C ALA A 88 10.08 5.05 -4.04
N ARG A 89 9.51 5.16 -5.23
CA ARG A 89 10.26 5.04 -6.50
C ARG A 89 11.36 6.09 -6.60
N GLU A 90 11.07 7.34 -6.32
CA GLU A 90 12.06 8.41 -6.40
C GLU A 90 13.16 8.25 -5.34
N MET A 91 12.79 7.83 -4.12
CA MET A 91 13.77 7.55 -3.07
C MET A 91 14.73 6.40 -3.47
N ILE A 92 14.22 5.34 -4.09
CA ILE A 92 15.03 4.22 -4.61
C ILE A 92 15.97 4.68 -5.73
N ILE A 93 15.47 5.48 -6.68
CA ILE A 93 16.32 6.03 -7.75
C ILE A 93 17.42 6.91 -7.17
N ASN A 94 17.09 7.78 -6.21
CA ASN A 94 18.07 8.65 -5.56
C ASN A 94 19.10 7.86 -4.72
N ALA A 95 18.67 6.77 -4.08
CA ALA A 95 19.59 5.86 -3.39
C ALA A 95 20.60 5.20 -4.35
N ALA A 96 20.12 4.77 -5.52
CA ALA A 96 21.00 4.23 -6.56
C ALA A 96 21.95 5.30 -7.12
N ALA A 97 21.43 6.51 -7.34
CA ALA A 97 22.22 7.66 -7.79
C ALA A 97 23.35 7.98 -6.80
N TYR A 98 23.04 7.99 -5.52
CA TYR A 98 24.05 8.17 -4.46
C TYR A 98 25.08 7.04 -4.48
N LYS A 99 24.65 5.77 -4.55
CA LYS A 99 25.55 4.61 -4.51
C LYS A 99 26.49 4.53 -5.71
N TRP A 100 26.05 4.98 -6.89
CA TRP A 100 26.85 5.01 -8.11
C TRP A 100 27.54 6.34 -8.37
N ASN A 101 27.35 7.35 -7.51
CA ASN A 101 27.76 8.73 -7.76
C ASN A 101 27.34 9.23 -9.15
N GLU A 102 26.07 8.97 -9.50
CA GLU A 102 25.51 9.22 -10.82
C GLU A 102 24.26 10.13 -10.72
N LYS A 103 23.91 10.80 -11.81
CA LYS A 103 22.71 11.64 -11.84
C LYS A 103 21.44 10.79 -12.02
N PRO A 104 20.33 11.07 -11.27
CA PRO A 104 19.10 10.27 -11.33
C PRO A 104 18.51 10.11 -12.73
N HIS A 105 18.70 11.08 -13.65
CA HIS A 105 18.14 11.02 -14.99
C HIS A 105 18.80 9.97 -15.91
N PHE A 106 19.96 9.47 -15.55
CA PHE A 106 20.60 8.33 -16.23
C PHE A 106 20.14 6.97 -15.70
N LEU A 107 19.26 6.98 -14.68
CA LEU A 107 18.78 5.77 -14.05
C LEU A 107 17.33 5.47 -14.46
N LYS A 108 17.05 4.22 -14.73
CA LYS A 108 15.69 3.74 -15.03
C LYS A 108 15.33 2.54 -14.18
N ILE A 109 14.04 2.42 -13.90
CA ILE A 109 13.50 1.21 -13.28
C ILE A 109 13.16 0.20 -14.38
N ASN A 110 13.49 -1.05 -14.12
CA ASN A 110 13.09 -2.19 -14.92
C ASN A 110 12.91 -3.41 -14.00
N GLY A 111 11.65 -3.81 -13.77
CA GLY A 111 11.31 -5.04 -13.05
C GLY A 111 11.92 -5.12 -11.64
N SER A 112 11.64 -4.15 -10.77
CA SER A 112 12.14 -4.09 -9.38
C SER A 112 13.66 -3.94 -9.24
N LYS A 113 14.30 -3.42 -10.28
CA LYS A 113 15.72 -3.05 -10.31
C LYS A 113 15.88 -1.64 -10.84
N VAL A 114 16.90 -0.95 -10.37
CA VAL A 114 17.39 0.28 -10.99
C VAL A 114 18.52 -0.09 -11.94
N VAL A 115 18.45 0.42 -13.15
CA VAL A 115 19.45 0.20 -14.21
C VAL A 115 20.15 1.53 -14.51
N ASN A 116 21.45 1.54 -14.43
CA ASN A 116 22.26 2.65 -14.90
C ASN A 116 22.39 2.56 -16.43
N GLN A 117 21.85 3.53 -17.14
CA GLN A 117 21.80 3.53 -18.61
C GLN A 117 23.17 3.81 -19.26
N VAL A 118 24.14 4.32 -18.50
CA VAL A 118 25.48 4.61 -18.98
C VAL A 118 26.37 3.36 -18.90
N THR A 119 26.32 2.67 -17.75
CA THR A 119 27.22 1.55 -17.47
C THR A 119 26.57 0.17 -17.68
N GLY A 120 25.23 0.10 -17.73
CA GLY A 120 24.47 -1.15 -17.74
C GLY A 120 24.38 -1.84 -16.37
N ALA A 121 25.01 -1.30 -15.32
CA ALA A 121 24.95 -1.85 -13.97
C ALA A 121 23.52 -1.82 -13.41
N THR A 122 23.19 -2.81 -12.56
CA THR A 122 21.88 -2.93 -11.93
C THR A 122 21.99 -3.07 -10.42
N LEU A 123 21.02 -2.53 -9.70
CA LEU A 123 20.77 -2.74 -8.27
C LEU A 123 19.32 -3.11 -8.04
N SER A 124 19.07 -4.13 -7.24
CA SER A 124 17.73 -4.51 -6.83
C SER A 124 17.18 -3.52 -5.80
N TYR A 125 15.86 -3.48 -5.65
CA TYR A 125 15.21 -2.68 -4.61
C TYR A 125 15.60 -3.11 -3.20
N GLY A 126 15.86 -4.41 -3.00
CA GLY A 126 16.36 -4.93 -1.72
C GLY A 126 17.71 -4.34 -1.34
N GLU A 127 18.67 -4.31 -2.27
CA GLU A 127 20.00 -3.73 -2.07
C GLU A 127 19.99 -2.22 -1.82
N LEU A 128 18.90 -1.55 -2.22
CA LEU A 128 18.72 -0.11 -2.09
C LEU A 128 17.84 0.29 -0.90
N SER A 129 17.14 -0.66 -0.29
CA SER A 129 16.06 -0.38 0.69
C SER A 129 16.55 0.41 1.90
N GLU A 130 17.69 0.07 2.47
CA GLU A 130 18.27 0.77 3.63
C GLU A 130 18.71 2.19 3.26
N GLN A 131 19.44 2.32 2.16
CA GLN A 131 19.88 3.62 1.68
C GLN A 131 18.69 4.51 1.29
N ALA A 132 17.67 3.94 0.65
CA ALA A 132 16.45 4.68 0.30
C ALA A 132 15.74 5.23 1.53
N GLY A 133 15.74 4.49 2.64
CA GLY A 133 15.18 4.96 3.92
C GLY A 133 15.89 6.17 4.52
N GLN A 134 17.09 6.48 4.07
CA GLN A 134 17.88 7.65 4.50
C GLN A 134 17.74 8.85 3.54
N ILE A 135 17.14 8.66 2.38
CA ILE A 135 16.90 9.73 1.42
C ILE A 135 15.75 10.62 1.91
N SER A 136 15.90 11.92 1.76
CA SER A 136 14.83 12.87 2.07
C SER A 136 13.59 12.60 1.24
N ILE A 137 12.43 12.67 1.86
CA ILE A 137 11.13 12.43 1.20
C ILE A 137 10.89 13.51 0.14
N PRO A 138 10.68 13.15 -1.13
CA PRO A 138 10.34 14.09 -2.19
C PRO A 138 9.04 14.84 -1.89
N GLN A 139 9.05 16.15 -2.02
CA GLN A 139 7.89 17.00 -1.74
C GLN A 139 6.77 16.84 -2.78
N LYS A 140 7.12 16.55 -4.04
CA LYS A 140 6.19 16.43 -5.17
C LYS A 140 6.65 15.30 -6.09
N PRO A 141 6.40 14.05 -5.72
CA PRO A 141 6.82 12.91 -6.54
C PRO A 141 6.06 12.90 -7.87
N LYS A 142 6.73 12.50 -8.93
CA LYS A 142 6.14 12.44 -10.26
C LYS A 142 5.30 11.17 -10.42
N ILE A 143 3.99 11.30 -10.35
CA ILE A 143 3.03 10.20 -10.55
C ILE A 143 2.99 9.81 -12.04
N LYS A 144 2.85 8.53 -12.34
CA LYS A 144 2.68 8.01 -13.70
C LYS A 144 1.39 8.52 -14.34
N LYS A 145 1.45 8.77 -15.64
CA LYS A 145 0.24 9.06 -16.44
C LYS A 145 -0.58 7.78 -16.63
N ILE A 146 -1.90 7.91 -16.61
CA ILE A 146 -2.85 6.79 -16.81
C ILE A 146 -2.53 5.97 -18.06
N SER A 147 -2.10 6.61 -19.16
CA SER A 147 -1.71 5.93 -20.40
C SER A 147 -0.50 5.00 -20.27
N LYS A 148 0.22 5.06 -19.14
CA LYS A 148 1.38 4.20 -18.85
C LYS A 148 1.09 3.11 -17.81
N PHE A 149 -0.15 3.00 -17.35
CA PHE A 149 -0.54 1.99 -16.36
C PHE A 149 -0.46 0.59 -16.91
N LYS A 150 0.17 -0.29 -16.15
CA LYS A 150 0.37 -1.71 -16.46
C LYS A 150 -0.40 -2.63 -15.52
N VAL A 151 -0.71 -2.15 -14.32
CA VAL A 151 -1.34 -2.90 -13.23
C VAL A 151 -2.75 -2.38 -12.96
N ILE A 152 -2.90 -1.07 -12.75
CA ILE A 152 -4.21 -0.45 -12.50
C ILE A 152 -5.11 -0.62 -13.74
N GLY A 153 -6.36 -1.05 -13.51
CA GLY A 153 -7.34 -1.31 -14.57
C GLY A 153 -7.16 -2.65 -15.27
N LYS A 154 -6.28 -3.54 -14.77
CA LYS A 154 -6.13 -4.90 -15.29
C LYS A 154 -6.86 -5.91 -14.40
N PRO A 155 -7.41 -7.00 -14.98
CA PRO A 155 -8.06 -8.08 -14.23
C PRO A 155 -7.00 -8.92 -13.53
N LEU A 156 -6.69 -8.59 -12.29
CA LEU A 156 -5.73 -9.31 -11.45
C LEU A 156 -6.46 -10.12 -10.38
N LYS A 157 -5.85 -11.22 -9.96
CA LYS A 157 -6.31 -11.96 -8.77
C LYS A 157 -6.12 -11.08 -7.54
N ARG A 158 -7.08 -11.11 -6.61
CA ARG A 158 -6.94 -10.41 -5.34
C ARG A 158 -5.79 -10.97 -4.54
N TRP A 159 -5.09 -10.11 -3.83
CA TRP A 159 -3.95 -10.48 -2.99
C TRP A 159 -4.35 -11.55 -1.95
N GLU A 160 -5.54 -11.41 -1.36
CA GLU A 160 -6.05 -12.30 -0.32
C GLU A 160 -6.77 -13.56 -0.86
N THR A 161 -6.87 -13.76 -2.17
CA THR A 161 -7.66 -14.88 -2.75
C THR A 161 -7.15 -16.24 -2.26
N LEU A 162 -5.84 -16.46 -2.27
CA LEU A 162 -5.28 -17.77 -1.96
C LEU A 162 -5.64 -18.22 -0.53
N SER A 163 -5.49 -17.34 0.46
CA SER A 163 -5.81 -17.66 1.85
C SER A 163 -7.29 -17.99 2.05
N LYS A 164 -8.17 -17.31 1.31
CA LYS A 164 -9.63 -17.54 1.40
C LYS A 164 -10.08 -18.86 0.79
N ILE A 165 -9.44 -19.30 -0.30
CA ILE A 165 -9.85 -20.54 -0.99
C ILE A 165 -9.19 -21.80 -0.44
N ASN A 166 -8.05 -21.67 0.26
CA ASN A 166 -7.37 -22.81 0.87
C ASN A 166 -7.63 -22.95 2.39
N GLY A 167 -8.50 -22.09 2.95
CA GLY A 167 -8.88 -22.15 4.36
C GLY A 167 -7.84 -21.59 5.35
N THR A 168 -6.81 -20.88 4.88
CA THR A 168 -5.78 -20.28 5.78
C THR A 168 -6.08 -18.84 6.17
N ALA A 169 -7.16 -18.25 5.64
CA ALA A 169 -7.61 -16.92 6.07
C ALA A 169 -8.14 -17.00 7.49
N SER A 170 -7.69 -16.08 8.35
CA SER A 170 -8.20 -15.92 9.71
C SER A 170 -9.24 -14.81 9.76
N PHE A 171 -10.39 -15.08 10.36
CA PHE A 171 -11.48 -14.13 10.57
C PHE A 171 -11.68 -13.87 12.06
N GLY A 172 -12.46 -12.85 12.41
CA GLY A 172 -12.70 -12.49 13.80
C GLY A 172 -13.30 -13.64 14.65
N ALA A 173 -14.10 -14.52 14.03
CA ALA A 173 -14.66 -15.69 14.69
C ALA A 173 -13.64 -16.82 14.96
N ASP A 174 -12.50 -16.79 14.27
CA ASP A 174 -11.45 -17.80 14.39
C ASP A 174 -10.39 -17.42 15.44
N LEU A 175 -10.55 -16.24 16.08
CA LEU A 175 -9.60 -15.77 17.08
C LEU A 175 -9.67 -16.64 18.34
N ASP A 176 -8.54 -17.23 18.70
CA ASP A 176 -8.35 -17.95 19.97
C ASP A 176 -7.19 -17.28 20.74
N LEU A 177 -7.54 -16.44 21.70
CA LEU A 177 -6.57 -15.70 22.51
C LEU A 177 -6.61 -16.18 23.95
N PRO A 178 -5.46 -16.30 24.64
CA PRO A 178 -5.42 -16.63 26.05
C PRO A 178 -6.28 -15.66 26.88
N GLY A 179 -7.27 -16.19 27.62
CA GLY A 179 -8.17 -15.40 28.46
C GLY A 179 -9.29 -14.69 27.70
N ILE A 180 -9.56 -15.03 26.46
CA ILE A 180 -10.70 -14.49 25.70
C ILE A 180 -12.03 -14.82 26.42
N LEU A 181 -12.90 -13.84 26.50
CA LEU A 181 -14.25 -14.01 27.03
C LEU A 181 -15.27 -14.01 25.89
N TYR A 182 -16.23 -14.94 25.97
CA TYR A 182 -17.33 -15.02 25.02
C TYR A 182 -18.56 -14.36 25.64
N GLY A 183 -19.20 -13.47 24.88
CA GLY A 183 -20.40 -12.76 25.30
C GLY A 183 -21.47 -12.80 24.24
N THR A 184 -22.72 -12.69 24.67
CA THR A 184 -23.87 -12.52 23.78
C THR A 184 -24.73 -11.35 24.24
N ILE A 185 -25.39 -10.70 23.30
CA ILE A 185 -26.29 -9.58 23.58
C ILE A 185 -27.73 -10.12 23.62
N LYS A 186 -28.44 -9.86 24.73
CA LYS A 186 -29.88 -10.01 24.82
C LYS A 186 -30.54 -8.65 24.67
N HIS A 187 -31.42 -8.54 23.69
CA HIS A 187 -32.24 -7.34 23.53
C HIS A 187 -33.50 -7.43 24.41
N SER A 188 -33.98 -6.27 24.83
CA SER A 188 -35.31 -6.19 25.43
C SER A 188 -36.38 -6.70 24.43
N PRO A 189 -37.33 -7.51 24.87
CA PRO A 189 -38.47 -7.93 24.01
C PRO A 189 -39.47 -6.78 23.76
N ILE A 190 -39.29 -5.67 24.42
CA ILE A 190 -40.17 -4.49 24.35
C ILE A 190 -39.37 -3.35 23.76
N LEU A 191 -39.92 -2.69 22.75
CA LEU A 191 -39.43 -1.41 22.24
C LEU A 191 -39.65 -0.34 23.32
N GLY A 192 -38.60 0.24 23.85
CA GLY A 192 -38.63 1.30 24.87
C GLY A 192 -38.68 2.69 24.27
#